data_2d7aa7d56ef4a837556372168f588649
#
_entry.id   2d7aa7d56ef4a837556372168f588649
#
_cell.length_a   1.000
_cell.length_b   1.000
_cell.length_c   1.000
_cell.angle_alpha   90.00
_cell.angle_beta   90.00
_cell.angle_gamma   90.00
#
_symmetry.space_group_name_H-M   'P 1'
#
loop_
_entity.id
_entity.type
_entity.pdbx_description
1 polymer ?
#
loop_
_entity_poly.entity_id
_entity_poly.type
_entity_poly.pdbx_seq_one_letter_code
_entity_poly.pdbx_strand_id
1 'polypeptide(L)'
;MNPIQKAGFDLEIAQARALMSRGELQGAFRHLERAHVIGQSHVVPHVVAHWLMLGIELRRCQLVAAWGQVVRIVFGALGSAVGVVPTGNTG
;
A
#
# COMPACT_ATOMS: atom_id res chain seq x y z
N MET A 1 -26.34 -8.25 0.50
CA MET A 1 -26.24 -7.54 1.79
C MET A 1 -27.53 -6.81 2.09
N ASN A 2 -27.91 -6.77 3.35
CA ASN A 2 -29.03 -5.93 3.75
C ASN A 2 -28.63 -4.44 3.66
N PRO A 3 -29.61 -3.50 3.71
CA PRO A 3 -29.30 -2.08 3.56
C PRO A 3 -28.31 -1.53 4.60
N ILE A 4 -28.34 -2.03 5.82
CA ILE A 4 -27.42 -1.58 6.89
C ILE A 4 -26.01 -2.05 6.58
N GLN A 5 -25.84 -3.29 6.20
CA GLN A 5 -24.54 -3.84 5.82
C GLN A 5 -23.97 -3.11 4.60
N LYS A 6 -24.83 -2.85 3.60
CA LYS A 6 -24.39 -2.13 2.40
C LYS A 6 -23.95 -0.72 2.72
N ALA A 7 -24.68 0.00 3.56
CA ALA A 7 -24.30 1.35 3.98
C ALA A 7 -22.95 1.34 4.72
N GLY A 8 -22.74 0.40 5.62
CA GLY A 8 -21.48 0.25 6.34
C GLY A 8 -20.32 -0.08 5.41
N PHE A 9 -20.52 -1.00 4.48
CA PHE A 9 -19.51 -1.36 3.49
C PHE A 9 -19.16 -0.15 2.61
N ASP A 10 -20.17 0.52 2.07
CA ASP A 10 -19.94 1.68 1.19
C ASP A 10 -19.21 2.81 1.92
N LEU A 11 -19.51 3.04 3.19
CA LEU A 11 -18.81 4.03 4.00
C LEU A 11 -17.32 3.68 4.17
N GLU A 12 -17.02 2.44 4.50
CA GLU A 12 -15.63 2.01 4.66
C GLU A 12 -14.84 2.12 3.35
N ILE A 13 -15.45 1.75 2.25
CA ILE A 13 -14.82 1.91 0.92
C ILE A 13 -14.58 3.38 0.59
N ALA A 14 -15.55 4.25 0.85
CA ALA A 14 -15.40 5.68 0.58
C ALA A 14 -14.27 6.30 1.40
N GLN A 15 -14.17 5.94 2.67
CA GLN A 15 -13.09 6.43 3.53
C GLN A 15 -11.73 5.90 3.11
N ALA A 16 -11.67 4.62 2.72
CA ALA A 16 -10.44 4.04 2.19
C ALA A 16 -9.97 4.78 0.94
N ARG A 17 -10.86 5.03 -0.01
CA ARG A 17 -10.53 5.76 -1.24
C ARG A 17 -10.04 7.18 -0.97
N ALA A 18 -10.67 7.88 -0.04
CA ALA A 18 -10.25 9.23 0.35
C ALA A 18 -8.84 9.23 0.93
N LEU A 19 -8.51 8.26 1.78
CA LEU A 19 -7.18 8.12 2.35
C LEU A 19 -6.15 7.70 1.30
N MET A 20 -6.53 6.80 0.38
CA MET A 20 -5.65 6.40 -0.73
C MET A 20 -5.28 7.59 -1.60
N SER A 21 -6.24 8.47 -1.88
CA SER A 21 -5.98 9.66 -2.70
C SER A 21 -5.01 10.65 -2.05
N ARG A 22 -4.88 10.60 -0.73
CA ARG A 22 -3.92 11.40 0.03
C ARG A 22 -2.61 10.67 0.32
N GLY A 23 -2.47 9.44 -0.15
CA GLY A 23 -1.29 8.63 0.11
C GLY A 23 -1.23 8.03 1.52
N GLU A 24 -2.30 8.13 2.31
CA GLU A 24 -2.38 7.57 3.65
C GLU A 24 -2.79 6.09 3.57
N LEU A 25 -1.85 5.27 3.13
CA LEU A 25 -2.14 3.88 2.74
C LEU A 25 -2.44 2.98 3.92
N GLN A 26 -1.78 3.19 5.06
CA GLN A 26 -2.02 2.36 6.24
C GLN A 26 -3.43 2.57 6.80
N GLY A 27 -3.88 3.83 6.88
CA GLY A 27 -5.24 4.15 7.31
C GLY A 27 -6.28 3.61 6.33
N ALA A 28 -6.01 3.76 5.03
CA ALA A 28 -6.88 3.20 3.99
C ALA A 28 -7.01 1.69 4.13
N PHE A 29 -5.93 0.98 4.37
CA PHE A 29 -5.93 -0.47 4.51
C PHE A 29 -6.82 -0.92 5.68
N ARG A 30 -6.78 -0.20 6.80
CA ARG A 30 -7.64 -0.51 7.95
C ARG A 30 -9.13 -0.42 7.61
N HIS A 31 -9.52 0.60 6.83
CA HIS A 31 -10.90 0.71 6.37
C HIS A 31 -11.27 -0.44 5.42
N LEU A 32 -10.34 -0.86 4.58
CA LEU A 32 -10.57 -2.00 3.69
C LEU A 32 -10.69 -3.32 4.45
N GLU A 33 -9.95 -3.50 5.53
CA GLU A 33 -10.11 -4.66 6.38
C GLU A 33 -11.53 -4.72 6.98
N ARG A 34 -12.06 -3.58 7.42
CA ARG A 34 -13.43 -3.50 7.92
C ARG A 34 -14.45 -3.78 6.82
N ALA A 35 -14.24 -3.21 5.63
CA ALA A 35 -15.09 -3.50 4.48
C ALA A 35 -15.07 -4.99 4.12
N HIS A 36 -13.90 -5.61 4.16
CA HIS A 36 -13.74 -7.03 3.92
C HIS A 36 -14.57 -7.87 4.89
N VAL A 37 -14.54 -7.54 6.17
CA VAL A 37 -15.32 -8.26 7.18
C VAL A 37 -16.82 -8.11 6.92
N ILE A 38 -17.28 -6.90 6.61
CA ILE A 38 -18.70 -6.65 6.35
C ILE A 38 -19.17 -7.39 5.11
N GLY A 39 -18.36 -7.41 4.05
CA GLY A 39 -18.75 -7.95 2.75
C GLY A 39 -18.31 -9.38 2.46
N GLN A 40 -17.63 -10.04 3.40
CA GLN A 40 -16.93 -11.30 3.10
C GLN A 40 -17.84 -12.46 2.68
N SER A 41 -19.11 -12.43 3.04
CA SER A 41 -20.07 -13.47 2.62
C SER A 41 -20.73 -13.17 1.28
N HIS A 42 -20.38 -12.07 0.61
CA HIS A 42 -20.91 -11.67 -0.68
C HIS A 42 -19.78 -11.52 -1.69
N VAL A 43 -19.93 -12.11 -2.87
CA VAL A 43 -18.85 -12.22 -3.86
C VAL A 43 -18.32 -10.87 -4.29
N VAL A 44 -19.19 -9.96 -4.76
CA VAL A 44 -18.75 -8.68 -5.32
C VAL A 44 -18.09 -7.78 -4.26
N PRO A 45 -18.71 -7.53 -3.10
CA PRO A 45 -18.06 -6.75 -2.04
C PRO A 45 -16.73 -7.34 -1.59
N HIS A 46 -16.64 -8.65 -1.45
CA HIS A 46 -15.42 -9.33 -1.07
C HIS A 46 -14.30 -9.08 -2.09
N VAL A 47 -14.61 -9.24 -3.37
CA VAL A 47 -13.64 -9.00 -4.46
C VAL A 47 -13.21 -7.55 -4.51
N VAL A 48 -14.14 -6.60 -4.35
CA VAL A 48 -13.82 -5.16 -4.36
C VAL A 48 -12.84 -4.82 -3.22
N ALA A 49 -13.10 -5.30 -2.01
CA ALA A 49 -12.23 -5.05 -0.87
C ALA A 49 -10.83 -5.62 -1.12
N HIS A 50 -10.72 -6.85 -1.58
CA HIS A 50 -9.43 -7.46 -1.89
C HIS A 50 -8.69 -6.77 -3.03
N TRP A 51 -9.41 -6.34 -4.06
CA TRP A 51 -8.81 -5.62 -5.18
C TRP A 51 -8.15 -4.31 -4.72
N LEU A 52 -8.84 -3.56 -3.87
CA LEU A 52 -8.30 -2.31 -3.34
C LEU A 52 -7.13 -2.57 -2.38
N MET A 53 -7.22 -3.61 -1.56
CA MET A 53 -6.12 -4.02 -0.68
C MET A 53 -4.88 -4.40 -1.48
N LEU A 54 -5.05 -5.15 -2.55
CA LEU A 54 -3.96 -5.50 -3.46
C LEU A 54 -3.30 -4.25 -4.04
N GLY A 55 -4.10 -3.28 -4.47
CA GLY A 55 -3.58 -2.01 -4.98
C GLY A 55 -2.72 -1.28 -3.96
N ILE A 56 -3.13 -1.27 -2.69
CA ILE A 56 -2.34 -0.67 -1.60
C ILE A 56 -1.03 -1.44 -1.39
N GLU A 57 -1.09 -2.76 -1.35
CA GLU A 57 0.10 -3.57 -1.14
C GLU A 57 1.13 -3.36 -2.24
N LEU A 58 0.69 -3.29 -3.50
CA LEU A 58 1.57 -3.01 -4.62
C LEU A 58 2.22 -1.63 -4.51
N ARG A 59 1.45 -0.61 -4.12
CA ARG A 59 1.99 0.74 -3.90
C ARG A 59 3.02 0.77 -2.77
N ARG A 60 2.74 0.07 -1.68
CA ARG A 60 3.68 -0.02 -0.54
C ARG A 60 4.97 -0.71 -0.93
N CYS A 61 4.90 -1.80 -1.68
CA CYS A 61 6.08 -2.47 -2.20
C CYS A 61 6.93 -1.56 -3.08
N GLN A 62 6.30 -0.79 -3.94
CA GLN A 62 7.00 0.15 -4.81
C GLN A 62 7.71 1.26 -4.01
N LEU A 63 7.06 1.77 -2.97
CA LEU A 63 7.65 2.79 -2.10
C LEU A 63 8.87 2.26 -1.36
N VAL A 64 8.78 1.05 -0.82
CA VAL A 64 9.92 0.40 -0.13
C VAL A 64 11.06 0.16 -1.11
N ALA A 65 10.75 -0.35 -2.30
CA ALA A 65 11.77 -0.57 -3.33
C ALA A 65 12.43 0.73 -3.76
N ALA A 66 11.64 1.79 -3.99
CA ALA A 66 12.17 3.10 -4.35
C ALA A 66 13.07 3.67 -3.27
N TRP A 67 12.68 3.56 -2.02
CA TRP A 67 13.49 4.00 -0.89
C TRP A 67 14.82 3.24 -0.83
N GLY A 68 14.77 1.92 -1.04
CA GLY A 68 15.96 1.09 -1.11
C GLY A 68 16.96 1.56 -2.17
N GLN A 69 16.47 1.99 -3.34
CA GLN A 69 17.32 2.54 -4.39
C GLN A 69 17.98 3.85 -3.95
N VAL A 70 17.23 4.74 -3.32
CA VAL A 70 17.78 6.01 -2.81
C VAL A 70 18.91 5.73 -1.80
N VAL A 71 18.68 4.82 -0.86
CA VAL A 71 19.69 4.45 0.13
C VAL A 71 20.95 3.91 -0.55
N ARG A 72 20.79 3.02 -1.52
CA ARG A 72 21.94 2.45 -2.25
C ARG A 72 22.73 3.51 -3.00
N ILE A 73 22.05 4.45 -3.66
CA ILE A 73 22.70 5.54 -4.38
C ILE A 73 23.50 6.41 -3.43
N VAL A 74 22.91 6.81 -2.32
CA VAL A 74 23.57 7.69 -1.35
C VAL A 74 24.77 6.99 -0.73
N PHE A 75 24.61 5.79 -0.22
CA PHE A 75 25.74 5.08 0.44
C PHE A 75 26.79 4.62 -0.56
N GLY A 76 26.38 4.25 -1.78
CA GLY A 76 27.34 3.92 -2.84
C GLY A 76 28.19 5.12 -3.22
N ALA A 77 27.58 6.30 -3.36
CA ALA A 77 28.32 7.53 -3.66
C ALA A 77 29.27 7.93 -2.53
N LEU A 78 28.81 7.86 -1.28
CA LEU A 78 29.65 8.16 -0.13
C LEU A 78 30.82 7.15 0.01
N GLY A 79 30.52 5.87 -0.17
CA GLY A 79 31.55 4.83 -0.11
C GLY A 79 32.60 5.00 -1.20
N SER A 80 32.22 5.34 -2.41
CA SER A 80 33.12 5.62 -3.51
C SER A 80 33.99 6.86 -3.23
N ALA A 81 33.37 7.90 -2.67
CA ALA A 81 34.08 9.15 -2.36
C ALA A 81 35.16 8.94 -1.31
N VAL A 82 34.96 8.05 -0.34
CA VAL A 82 35.96 7.76 0.70
C VAL A 82 36.81 6.52 0.41
N GLY A 83 36.60 5.88 -0.75
CA GLY A 83 37.39 4.72 -1.15
C GLY A 83 37.06 3.42 -0.42
N VAL A 84 35.90 3.37 0.28
CA VAL A 84 35.50 2.17 1.03
C VAL A 84 34.86 1.13 0.13
N VAL A 85 34.07 1.58 -0.86
CA VAL A 85 33.38 0.70 -1.79
C VAL A 85 34.06 0.76 -3.15
N PRO A 86 34.43 -0.37 -3.76
CA PRO A 86 35.01 -0.36 -5.10
C PRO A 86 34.04 0.22 -6.12
N THR A 87 34.56 1.03 -7.04
CA THR A 87 33.81 1.58 -8.13
C THR A 87 33.33 0.45 -9.03
N GLY A 88 32.01 0.46 -9.36
CA GLY A 88 31.42 -0.57 -10.19
C GLY A 88 30.87 -1.76 -9.42
N ASN A 89 31.01 -1.78 -8.11
CA ASN A 89 30.38 -2.79 -7.28
C ASN A 89 28.90 -2.45 -7.11
N THR A 90 28.04 -3.26 -7.70
CA THR A 90 26.59 -3.03 -7.70
C THR A 90 25.87 -4.04 -6.80
N GLY A 91 26.20 -4.08 -5.58
CA GLY A 91 25.60 -5.03 -4.65
C GLY A 91 24.07 -5.10 -4.64
#